data_ba0e9437de8cc6796095c30fcb08d241
#
_entry.id   ba0e9437de8cc6796095c30fcb08d241
#
_cell.length_a   1.000
_cell.length_b   1.000
_cell.length_c   1.000
_cell.angle_alpha   90.00
_cell.angle_beta   90.00
_cell.angle_gamma   90.00
#
_symmetry.space_group_name_H-M   'P 1'
#
loop_
_entity.id
_entity.type
_entity.pdbx_description
1 polymer ?
#
loop_
_entity_poly.entity_id
_entity_poly.type
_entity_poly.pdbx_seq_one_letter_code
_entity_poly.pdbx_strand_id
1 'polypeptide(L)'
;MKVTIITPDFGAGDIPLAKLYFDAFNNLGHQSKIVAINPSVIDLSLMGRTTAYLGRKFSRISRANMWAEKKLYKALNEDMPDLLLCIRCENLSLDFLKEIKSNKNIVLANIYPDNPMVIPGRITPRFYDWLAKFDVIFSSDNHVKKVFYQLGAKCVEWLPFAHEPKYHMAKNAEKVDSRFYGSAISYIGTYGQAQAYWLGRINHFGLKIWGNGWEKISKNDNLSKVWMRGHGIGSEMWKPIYSSSIVFNMCRVEHMAELSMKTFEIPAAGGLMLSNFTETQNIFFKNGIEAIYYNNIEEANDLISFYLKNESLIKKIKQNAMKAVTRHTYTSRAQSVIKYVNTGKMDVFI
;
A
#
# COMPACT_ATOMS: atom_id res chain seq x y z
N MET A 1 -11.25 18.17 -13.65
CA MET A 1 -10.79 18.51 -12.28
C MET A 1 -9.28 18.57 -12.24
N LYS A 2 -8.73 19.56 -11.50
CA LYS A 2 -7.30 19.64 -11.20
C LYS A 2 -7.03 18.98 -9.85
N VAL A 3 -6.12 18.02 -9.80
CA VAL A 3 -5.80 17.25 -8.58
C VAL A 3 -4.33 17.43 -8.23
N THR A 4 -4.03 17.94 -7.05
CA THR A 4 -2.67 17.93 -6.53
C THR A 4 -2.54 16.87 -5.46
N ILE A 5 -1.65 15.90 -5.68
CA ILE A 5 -1.37 14.82 -4.73
C ILE A 5 -0.11 15.18 -3.94
N ILE A 6 -0.24 15.25 -2.62
CA ILE A 6 0.89 15.47 -1.72
C ILE A 6 1.30 14.14 -1.10
N THR A 7 2.59 13.84 -1.13
CA THR A 7 3.14 12.62 -0.53
C THR A 7 4.42 12.93 0.25
N PRO A 8 4.68 12.25 1.37
CA PRO A 8 5.94 12.42 2.09
C PRO A 8 7.15 11.97 1.27
N ASP A 9 7.00 10.89 0.49
CA ASP A 9 8.12 10.29 -0.23
C ASP A 9 7.65 9.53 -1.48
N PHE A 10 8.57 9.33 -2.44
CA PHE A 10 8.35 8.48 -3.61
C PHE A 10 8.74 7.01 -3.39
N GLY A 11 9.20 6.62 -2.18
CA GLY A 11 9.62 5.25 -1.89
C GLY A 11 10.79 4.74 -2.73
N ALA A 12 11.77 4.10 -2.13
CA ALA A 12 12.87 3.48 -2.86
C ALA A 12 12.47 2.05 -3.25
N GLY A 13 12.27 1.81 -4.55
CA GLY A 13 12.09 0.46 -5.13
C GLY A 13 10.66 -0.02 -5.28
N ASP A 14 9.69 0.53 -4.56
CA ASP A 14 8.27 0.23 -4.71
C ASP A 14 7.55 1.29 -5.56
N ILE A 15 6.40 0.93 -6.11
CA ILE A 15 5.54 1.90 -6.79
C ILE A 15 4.69 2.58 -5.71
N PRO A 16 4.94 3.88 -5.42
CA PRO A 16 4.27 4.55 -4.31
C PRO A 16 2.79 4.77 -4.61
N LEU A 17 1.96 4.75 -3.57
CA LEU A 17 0.52 4.94 -3.65
C LEU A 17 0.15 6.26 -4.39
N ALA A 18 0.95 7.31 -4.19
CA ALA A 18 0.79 8.58 -4.91
C ALA A 18 0.88 8.43 -6.43
N LYS A 19 1.79 7.59 -6.92
CA LYS A 19 1.96 7.33 -8.35
C LYS A 19 0.77 6.56 -8.93
N LEU A 20 0.23 5.61 -8.16
CA LEU A 20 -0.93 4.82 -8.56
C LEU A 20 -2.18 5.72 -8.72
N TYR A 21 -2.42 6.63 -7.77
CA TYR A 21 -3.51 7.61 -7.89
C TYR A 21 -3.26 8.65 -8.98
N PHE A 22 -2.00 9.10 -9.15
CA PHE A 22 -1.64 10.02 -10.23
C PHE A 22 -1.97 9.44 -11.60
N ASP A 23 -1.53 8.20 -11.87
CA ASP A 23 -1.83 7.52 -13.12
C ASP A 23 -3.36 7.32 -13.28
N ALA A 24 -4.06 6.95 -12.20
CA ALA A 24 -5.50 6.74 -12.19
C ALA A 24 -6.29 8.02 -12.54
N PHE A 25 -5.98 9.16 -11.93
CA PHE A 25 -6.65 10.42 -12.25
C PHE A 25 -6.39 10.87 -13.68
N ASN A 26 -5.16 10.71 -14.18
CA ASN A 26 -4.84 11.03 -15.57
C ASN A 26 -5.57 10.09 -16.56
N ASN A 27 -5.70 8.80 -16.25
CA ASN A 27 -6.47 7.84 -17.04
C ASN A 27 -7.97 8.22 -17.14
N LEU A 28 -8.49 8.91 -16.11
CA LEU A 28 -9.86 9.45 -16.11
C LEU A 28 -10.00 10.82 -16.81
N GLY A 29 -8.92 11.35 -17.40
CA GLY A 29 -8.92 12.64 -18.07
C GLY A 29 -8.83 13.85 -17.13
N HIS A 30 -8.48 13.65 -15.85
CA HIS A 30 -8.23 14.73 -14.92
C HIS A 30 -6.77 15.20 -15.00
N GLN A 31 -6.54 16.49 -14.78
CA GLN A 31 -5.20 17.05 -14.71
C GLN A 31 -4.62 16.81 -13.31
N SER A 32 -3.63 15.92 -13.19
CA SER A 32 -3.02 15.64 -11.89
C SER A 32 -1.53 15.97 -11.83
N LYS A 33 -1.05 16.34 -10.63
CA LYS A 33 0.38 16.52 -10.33
C LYS A 33 0.72 15.95 -8.97
N ILE A 34 1.99 15.52 -8.79
CA ILE A 34 2.49 15.03 -7.51
C ILE A 34 3.50 16.03 -6.94
N VAL A 35 3.37 16.34 -5.67
CA VAL A 35 4.33 17.15 -4.91
C VAL A 35 4.85 16.32 -3.74
N ALA A 36 6.11 15.90 -3.83
CA ALA A 36 6.78 15.24 -2.71
C ALA A 36 7.31 16.29 -1.73
N ILE A 37 7.02 16.10 -0.44
CA ILE A 37 7.30 17.07 0.62
C ILE A 37 8.45 16.65 1.54
N ASN A 38 8.98 15.44 1.40
CA ASN A 38 10.22 15.13 2.10
C ASN A 38 11.41 15.74 1.35
N PRO A 39 12.37 16.33 2.04
CA PRO A 39 13.68 16.58 1.46
C PRO A 39 14.33 15.21 1.25
N SER A 40 13.88 14.50 0.21
CA SER A 40 14.39 13.20 -0.10
C SER A 40 15.75 13.36 -0.75
N VAL A 41 16.65 12.51 -0.35
CA VAL A 41 17.72 11.83 -1.08
C VAL A 41 18.49 12.64 -2.16
N ILE A 42 17.88 13.58 -2.86
CA ILE A 42 18.55 14.40 -3.89
C ILE A 42 19.42 15.51 -3.25
N ASP A 43 18.97 16.11 -2.13
CA ASP A 43 19.76 17.11 -1.42
C ASP A 43 20.72 16.48 -0.36
N LEU A 44 20.51 15.23 -0.01
CA LEU A 44 21.32 14.50 0.98
C LEU A 44 22.52 13.76 0.37
N SER A 45 22.66 13.73 -0.95
CA SER A 45 23.84 13.20 -1.62
C SER A 45 25.12 14.02 -1.33
N LEU A 46 24.97 15.27 -0.91
CA LEU A 46 26.06 16.18 -0.52
C LEU A 46 26.40 16.14 0.98
N MET A 47 25.55 15.53 1.84
CA MET A 47 25.72 15.55 3.30
C MET A 47 25.46 14.17 3.91
N GLY A 48 26.19 13.17 3.55
CA GLY A 48 26.35 11.84 4.18
C GLY A 48 25.17 11.24 4.99
N ARG A 49 25.09 9.90 5.02
CA ARG A 49 24.05 9.10 5.72
C ARG A 49 23.85 9.43 7.22
N THR A 50 24.83 9.99 7.90
CA THR A 50 24.77 10.41 9.31
C THR A 50 23.88 11.62 9.54
N THR A 51 23.90 12.58 8.64
CA THR A 51 23.03 13.77 8.71
C THR A 51 21.58 13.46 8.38
N ALA A 52 21.30 12.45 7.56
CA ALA A 52 19.94 11.97 7.29
C ALA A 52 19.29 11.32 8.52
N TYR A 53 20.07 10.62 9.34
CA TYR A 53 19.60 10.05 10.61
C TYR A 53 19.32 11.14 11.65
N LEU A 54 20.22 12.11 11.79
CA LEU A 54 20.04 13.27 12.66
C LEU A 54 18.89 14.16 12.16
N GLY A 55 18.77 14.39 10.86
CA GLY A 55 17.64 15.12 10.26
C GLY A 55 16.29 14.49 10.57
N ARG A 56 16.17 13.15 10.53
CA ARG A 56 14.93 12.45 10.94
C ARG A 56 14.63 12.58 12.44
N LYS A 57 15.66 12.64 13.29
CA LYS A 57 15.50 12.79 14.73
C LYS A 57 15.20 14.25 15.13
N PHE A 58 15.71 15.22 14.38
CA PHE A 58 15.49 16.66 14.59
C PHE A 58 14.40 17.26 13.70
N SER A 59 13.92 16.57 12.63
CA SER A 59 12.87 17.05 11.72
C SER A 59 11.47 17.12 12.36
N ARG A 60 11.36 16.78 13.65
CA ARG A 60 10.18 17.16 14.42
C ARG A 60 10.02 18.69 14.53
N ILE A 61 11.02 19.51 14.13
CA ILE A 61 11.03 20.96 14.34
C ILE A 61 11.56 21.68 13.08
N SER A 62 10.66 22.35 12.43
CA SER A 62 10.68 23.65 11.74
C SER A 62 11.31 23.80 10.35
N ARG A 63 12.59 23.50 10.07
CA ARG A 63 13.19 23.91 8.78
C ARG A 63 12.81 23.03 7.59
N ALA A 64 12.74 21.72 7.76
CA ALA A 64 12.35 20.80 6.68
C ALA A 64 10.87 20.97 6.31
N ASN A 65 10.02 21.20 7.31
CA ASN A 65 8.59 21.47 7.09
C ASN A 65 8.38 22.82 6.39
N MET A 66 9.10 23.86 6.77
CA MET A 66 9.04 25.17 6.11
C MET A 66 9.46 25.10 4.64
N TRP A 67 10.50 24.33 4.32
CA TRP A 67 10.90 24.14 2.92
C TRP A 67 9.85 23.36 2.11
N ALA A 68 9.30 22.31 2.69
CA ALA A 68 8.23 21.52 2.10
C ALA A 68 6.98 22.37 1.81
N GLU A 69 6.56 23.17 2.78
CA GLU A 69 5.42 24.06 2.64
C GLU A 69 5.69 25.19 1.63
N LYS A 70 6.89 25.77 1.60
CA LYS A 70 7.28 26.75 0.59
C LYS A 70 7.20 26.19 -0.83
N LYS A 71 7.64 24.95 -1.02
CA LYS A 71 7.50 24.23 -2.30
C LYS A 71 6.02 24.02 -2.66
N LEU A 72 5.20 23.67 -1.68
CA LEU A 72 3.76 23.49 -1.87
C LEU A 72 3.09 24.82 -2.23
N TYR A 73 3.35 25.90 -1.50
CA TYR A 73 2.82 27.22 -1.81
C TYR A 73 3.14 27.65 -3.24
N LYS A 74 4.41 27.44 -3.66
CA LYS A 74 4.79 27.73 -5.04
C LYS A 74 3.95 26.91 -6.05
N ALA A 75 3.83 25.61 -5.84
CA ALA A 75 3.07 24.73 -6.71
C ALA A 75 1.58 25.06 -6.75
N LEU A 76 1.00 25.48 -5.61
CA LEU A 76 -0.41 25.87 -5.51
C LEU A 76 -0.67 27.23 -6.15
N ASN A 77 0.24 28.21 -5.98
CA ASN A 77 0.11 29.54 -6.60
C ASN A 77 0.24 29.49 -8.13
N GLU A 78 1.04 28.56 -8.66
CA GLU A 78 1.15 28.34 -10.10
C GLU A 78 -0.10 27.70 -10.72
N ASP A 79 -0.73 26.78 -10.01
CA ASP A 79 -1.91 26.09 -10.49
C ASP A 79 -2.74 25.54 -9.32
N MET A 80 -3.79 26.30 -8.94
CA MET A 80 -4.66 25.98 -7.84
C MET A 80 -5.52 24.75 -8.15
N PRO A 81 -5.50 23.71 -7.31
CA PRO A 81 -6.29 22.51 -7.53
C PRO A 81 -7.74 22.64 -7.05
N ASP A 82 -8.64 21.86 -7.63
CA ASP A 82 -9.99 21.60 -7.09
C ASP A 82 -9.93 20.61 -5.91
N LEU A 83 -9.00 19.62 -5.99
CA LEU A 83 -8.76 18.60 -4.96
C LEU A 83 -7.29 18.60 -4.56
N LEU A 84 -7.04 18.85 -3.27
CA LEU A 84 -5.74 18.66 -2.64
C LEU A 84 -5.77 17.33 -1.86
N LEU A 85 -5.15 16.30 -2.42
CA LEU A 85 -5.15 14.95 -1.89
C LEU A 85 -3.84 14.62 -1.19
N CYS A 86 -3.85 14.59 0.13
CA CYS A 86 -2.69 14.20 0.93
C CYS A 86 -2.65 12.68 1.11
N ILE A 87 -1.49 12.06 0.93
CA ILE A 87 -1.27 10.69 1.35
C ILE A 87 -0.47 10.71 2.63
N ARG A 88 -1.16 10.50 3.77
CA ARG A 88 -0.62 10.73 5.12
C ARG A 88 -0.26 12.21 5.34
N CYS A 89 1.01 12.60 5.27
CA CYS A 89 1.50 13.99 5.36
C CYS A 89 1.31 14.63 6.74
N GLU A 90 1.50 13.89 7.83
CA GLU A 90 1.33 14.37 9.21
C GLU A 90 2.35 15.47 9.61
N ASN A 91 3.37 15.67 8.77
CA ASN A 91 4.38 16.73 8.94
C ASN A 91 3.92 18.13 8.47
N LEU A 92 2.82 18.25 7.70
CA LEU A 92 2.28 19.56 7.31
C LEU A 92 1.83 20.35 8.55
N SER A 93 2.11 21.65 8.59
CA SER A 93 1.71 22.49 9.70
C SER A 93 0.19 22.72 9.74
N LEU A 94 -0.32 23.01 10.95
CA LEU A 94 -1.74 23.33 11.13
C LEU A 94 -2.08 24.66 10.45
N ASP A 95 -1.13 25.60 10.42
CA ASP A 95 -1.32 26.92 9.79
C ASP A 95 -1.43 26.76 8.26
N PHE A 96 -0.55 25.96 7.63
CA PHE A 96 -0.67 25.64 6.20
C PHE A 96 -2.04 25.03 5.88
N LEU A 97 -2.46 23.99 6.63
CA LEU A 97 -3.76 23.36 6.40
C LEU A 97 -4.93 24.32 6.64
N LYS A 98 -4.83 25.21 7.63
CA LYS A 98 -5.84 26.25 7.92
C LYS A 98 -5.95 27.24 6.76
N GLU A 99 -4.81 27.69 6.22
CA GLU A 99 -4.77 28.61 5.10
C GLU A 99 -5.40 27.97 3.83
N ILE A 100 -5.02 26.75 3.50
CA ILE A 100 -5.65 26.02 2.39
C ILE A 100 -7.17 25.90 2.59
N LYS A 101 -7.63 25.58 3.81
CA LYS A 101 -9.05 25.49 4.15
C LYS A 101 -9.80 26.81 4.09
N SER A 102 -9.12 27.94 4.16
CA SER A 102 -9.77 29.26 3.97
C SER A 102 -10.26 29.45 2.53
N ASN A 103 -9.68 28.75 1.56
CA ASN A 103 -10.16 28.71 0.19
C ASN A 103 -11.27 27.66 0.07
N LYS A 104 -12.53 28.11 0.05
CA LYS A 104 -13.72 27.24 -0.02
C LYS A 104 -13.84 26.42 -1.31
N ASN A 105 -13.08 26.75 -2.34
CA ASN A 105 -13.12 26.08 -3.63
C ASN A 105 -12.22 24.83 -3.67
N ILE A 106 -11.38 24.62 -2.64
CA ILE A 106 -10.49 23.46 -2.56
C ILE A 106 -11.08 22.42 -1.62
N VAL A 107 -11.25 21.20 -2.09
CA VAL A 107 -11.49 20.03 -1.22
C VAL A 107 -10.16 19.51 -0.71
N LEU A 108 -10.00 19.51 0.63
CA LEU A 108 -8.82 19.00 1.31
C LEU A 108 -9.08 17.58 1.81
N ALA A 109 -8.53 16.59 1.14
CA ALA A 109 -8.73 15.17 1.44
C ALA A 109 -7.43 14.49 1.86
N ASN A 110 -7.54 13.43 2.63
CA ASN A 110 -6.40 12.60 3.02
C ASN A 110 -6.69 11.12 2.75
N ILE A 111 -5.77 10.43 2.08
CA ILE A 111 -5.73 8.97 2.07
C ILE A 111 -4.81 8.52 3.21
N TYR A 112 -5.39 7.84 4.18
CA TYR A 112 -4.66 7.30 5.33
C TYR A 112 -4.72 5.77 5.32
N PRO A 113 -3.67 5.09 4.78
CA PRO A 113 -3.70 3.66 4.51
C PRO A 113 -3.45 2.79 5.74
N ASP A 114 -3.00 3.39 6.86
CA ASP A 114 -2.62 2.67 8.07
C ASP A 114 -3.64 2.89 9.21
N ASN A 115 -3.65 1.99 10.19
CA ASN A 115 -4.32 2.26 11.46
C ASN A 115 -3.40 3.14 12.34
N PRO A 116 -3.79 4.38 12.68
CA PRO A 116 -2.92 5.28 13.45
C PRO A 116 -2.68 4.80 14.88
N MET A 117 -3.58 4.00 15.45
CA MET A 117 -3.51 3.53 16.85
C MET A 117 -2.34 2.57 17.11
N VAL A 118 -1.91 1.85 16.07
CA VAL A 118 -0.84 0.83 16.22
C VAL A 118 0.56 1.39 16.00
N ILE A 119 0.68 2.67 15.69
CA ILE A 119 1.97 3.34 15.47
C ILE A 119 2.37 4.07 16.74
N PRO A 120 3.39 3.59 17.49
CA PRO A 120 3.78 4.21 18.77
C PRO A 120 4.09 5.70 18.63
N GLY A 121 3.54 6.51 19.55
CA GLY A 121 3.76 7.96 19.59
C GLY A 121 3.14 8.76 18.45
N ARG A 122 2.28 8.14 17.62
CA ARG A 122 1.56 8.80 16.53
C ARG A 122 0.44 9.69 17.06
N ILE A 123 -0.36 9.20 18.00
CA ILE A 123 -1.50 9.91 18.54
C ILE A 123 -1.02 10.97 19.56
N THR A 124 -1.08 12.20 19.16
CA THR A 124 -0.68 13.38 19.94
C THR A 124 -1.79 14.44 19.84
N PRO A 125 -1.88 15.44 20.75
CA PRO A 125 -2.83 16.53 20.60
C PRO A 125 -2.79 17.17 19.21
N ARG A 126 -1.58 17.38 18.65
CA ARG A 126 -1.41 17.89 17.30
C ARG A 126 -2.04 16.99 16.22
N PHE A 127 -2.05 15.66 16.41
CA PHE A 127 -2.64 14.74 15.45
C PHE A 127 -4.17 14.89 15.37
N TYR A 128 -4.84 15.12 16.53
CA TYR A 128 -6.27 15.43 16.54
C TYR A 128 -6.58 16.71 15.76
N ASP A 129 -5.83 17.78 16.04
CA ASP A 129 -6.00 19.06 15.35
C ASP A 129 -5.72 18.94 13.85
N TRP A 130 -4.74 18.11 13.48
CA TRP A 130 -4.37 17.86 12.09
C TRP A 130 -5.48 17.11 11.35
N LEU A 131 -6.04 16.03 11.93
CA LEU A 131 -7.16 15.28 11.34
C LEU A 131 -8.37 16.17 11.10
N ALA A 132 -8.69 17.05 12.06
CA ALA A 132 -9.83 17.96 11.98
C ALA A 132 -9.75 19.01 10.86
N LYS A 133 -8.59 19.17 10.20
CA LYS A 133 -8.44 20.11 9.06
C LYS A 133 -8.98 19.55 7.75
N PHE A 134 -9.02 18.22 7.59
CA PHE A 134 -9.46 17.59 6.36
C PHE A 134 -10.98 17.60 6.23
N ASP A 135 -11.46 17.73 5.00
CA ASP A 135 -12.87 17.56 4.67
C ASP A 135 -13.28 16.10 4.75
N VAL A 136 -12.37 15.22 4.33
CA VAL A 136 -12.57 13.77 4.36
C VAL A 136 -11.24 13.04 4.55
N ILE A 137 -11.29 11.98 5.33
CA ILE A 137 -10.23 10.96 5.44
C ILE A 137 -10.69 9.71 4.71
N PHE A 138 -9.93 9.26 3.73
CA PHE A 138 -10.13 7.97 3.07
C PHE A 138 -9.27 6.91 3.76
N SER A 139 -9.90 5.95 4.41
CA SER A 139 -9.22 4.82 5.06
C SER A 139 -9.26 3.58 4.20
N SER A 140 -8.16 2.84 4.12
CA SER A 140 -8.12 1.55 3.40
C SER A 140 -8.89 0.44 4.12
N ASP A 141 -9.02 0.54 5.44
CA ASP A 141 -9.73 -0.43 6.27
C ASP A 141 -11.02 0.17 6.86
N ASN A 142 -12.13 -0.49 6.61
CA ASN A 142 -13.45 0.01 7.04
C ASN A 142 -13.61 0.01 8.57
N HIS A 143 -13.06 -0.97 9.25
CA HIS A 143 -13.19 -1.12 10.71
C HIS A 143 -12.51 0.03 11.50
N VAL A 144 -11.49 0.71 10.92
CA VAL A 144 -10.83 1.84 11.59
C VAL A 144 -11.56 3.18 11.39
N LYS A 145 -12.65 3.24 10.65
CA LYS A 145 -13.45 4.47 10.49
C LYS A 145 -13.86 5.06 11.85
N LYS A 146 -14.36 4.21 12.76
CA LYS A 146 -14.75 4.63 14.12
C LYS A 146 -13.58 5.24 14.88
N VAL A 147 -12.38 4.69 14.72
CA VAL A 147 -11.16 5.22 15.34
C VAL A 147 -10.88 6.63 14.86
N PHE A 148 -10.93 6.89 13.56
CA PHE A 148 -10.72 8.22 13.01
C PHE A 148 -11.74 9.25 13.49
N TYR A 149 -13.02 8.89 13.62
CA TYR A 149 -14.03 9.77 14.20
C TYR A 149 -13.70 10.10 15.65
N GLN A 150 -13.29 9.12 16.47
CA GLN A 150 -12.87 9.32 17.86
C GLN A 150 -11.61 10.19 17.97
N LEU A 151 -10.77 10.21 16.95
CA LEU A 151 -9.58 11.06 16.83
C LEU A 151 -9.87 12.44 16.24
N GLY A 152 -11.12 12.81 15.98
CA GLY A 152 -11.54 14.13 15.56
C GLY A 152 -11.68 14.36 14.06
N ALA A 153 -11.64 13.30 13.24
CA ALA A 153 -11.96 13.41 11.82
C ALA A 153 -13.43 13.79 11.61
N LYS A 154 -13.71 14.73 10.71
CA LYS A 154 -15.07 15.21 10.41
C LYS A 154 -15.86 14.23 9.56
N CYS A 155 -15.19 13.64 8.59
CA CYS A 155 -15.74 12.66 7.69
C CYS A 155 -14.70 11.58 7.40
N VAL A 156 -15.12 10.32 7.42
CA VAL A 156 -14.25 9.18 7.11
C VAL A 156 -14.97 8.26 6.16
N GLU A 157 -14.35 8.00 5.01
CA GLU A 157 -14.88 7.10 4.01
C GLU A 157 -13.96 5.91 3.76
N TRP A 158 -14.55 4.78 3.44
CA TRP A 158 -13.80 3.58 3.10
C TRP A 158 -13.33 3.64 1.66
N LEU A 159 -12.01 3.52 1.46
CA LEU A 159 -11.38 3.49 0.15
C LEU A 159 -10.34 2.35 0.16
N PRO A 160 -10.75 1.10 -0.09
CA PRO A 160 -9.87 -0.05 -0.02
C PRO A 160 -8.74 0.04 -1.06
N PHE A 161 -7.64 -0.66 -0.81
CA PHE A 161 -6.57 -0.85 -1.78
C PHE A 161 -7.11 -1.42 -3.10
N ALA A 162 -6.26 -1.41 -4.12
CA ALA A 162 -6.59 -1.88 -5.45
C ALA A 162 -5.34 -2.38 -6.16
N HIS A 163 -5.48 -2.78 -7.41
CA HIS A 163 -4.34 -3.02 -8.28
C HIS A 163 -4.24 -1.98 -9.40
N GLU A 164 -3.07 -1.86 -10.01
CA GLU A 164 -2.85 -1.05 -11.20
C GLU A 164 -2.42 -2.00 -12.34
N PRO A 165 -3.24 -2.14 -13.39
CA PRO A 165 -2.94 -3.07 -14.49
C PRO A 165 -1.57 -2.86 -15.11
N LYS A 166 -1.13 -1.60 -15.20
CA LYS A 166 0.16 -1.24 -15.77
C LYS A 166 1.35 -1.86 -15.05
N TYR A 167 1.24 -2.08 -13.74
CA TYR A 167 2.35 -2.53 -12.90
C TYR A 167 2.16 -3.94 -12.33
N HIS A 168 0.91 -4.34 -12.09
CA HIS A 168 0.61 -5.55 -11.33
C HIS A 168 0.17 -6.73 -12.21
N MET A 169 -0.31 -6.49 -13.42
CA MET A 169 -0.69 -7.59 -14.30
C MET A 169 0.53 -8.21 -14.99
N ALA A 170 0.48 -9.52 -15.19
CA ALA A 170 1.49 -10.25 -15.93
C ALA A 170 1.57 -9.78 -17.39
N LYS A 171 2.76 -9.40 -17.84
CA LYS A 171 3.04 -8.94 -19.20
C LYS A 171 4.13 -9.79 -19.81
N ASN A 172 3.92 -10.26 -21.05
CA ASN A 172 4.89 -11.14 -21.72
C ASN A 172 5.30 -12.30 -20.80
N ALA A 173 4.31 -12.96 -20.20
CA ALA A 173 4.51 -14.01 -19.21
C ALA A 173 5.36 -15.18 -19.74
N GLU A 174 5.31 -15.41 -21.04
CA GLU A 174 6.11 -16.43 -21.76
C GLU A 174 7.62 -16.14 -21.73
N LYS A 175 8.03 -14.88 -21.48
CA LYS A 175 9.44 -14.45 -21.39
C LYS A 175 10.01 -14.46 -19.98
N VAL A 176 9.19 -14.81 -18.97
CA VAL A 176 9.66 -14.87 -17.59
C VAL A 176 10.53 -16.07 -17.37
N ASP A 177 11.72 -15.86 -16.80
CA ASP A 177 12.59 -16.98 -16.39
C ASP A 177 11.95 -17.71 -15.19
N SER A 178 11.23 -18.78 -15.50
CA SER A 178 10.55 -19.60 -14.51
C SER A 178 11.52 -20.34 -13.56
N ARG A 179 12.78 -20.56 -13.96
CA ARG A 179 13.80 -21.14 -13.07
C ARG A 179 14.21 -20.17 -11.98
N PHE A 180 14.35 -18.89 -12.35
CA PHE A 180 14.72 -17.85 -11.39
C PHE A 180 13.52 -17.40 -10.55
N TYR A 181 12.39 -17.04 -11.18
CA TYR A 181 11.23 -16.47 -10.49
C TYR A 181 10.28 -17.53 -9.91
N GLY A 182 10.22 -18.73 -10.49
CA GLY A 182 9.33 -19.80 -10.04
C GLY A 182 9.70 -20.38 -8.69
N SER A 183 8.68 -20.74 -7.92
CA SER A 183 8.80 -21.43 -6.63
C SER A 183 7.50 -22.17 -6.29
N ALA A 184 7.59 -23.16 -5.41
CA ALA A 184 6.38 -23.75 -4.84
C ALA A 184 5.60 -22.71 -4.02
N ILE A 185 6.34 -21.92 -3.23
CA ILE A 185 5.79 -20.86 -2.39
C ILE A 185 6.63 -19.59 -2.59
N SER A 186 6.00 -18.47 -2.82
CA SER A 186 6.66 -17.17 -2.76
C SER A 186 6.07 -16.29 -1.67
N TYR A 187 6.91 -15.46 -1.06
CA TYR A 187 6.50 -14.34 -0.23
C TYR A 187 7.06 -13.05 -0.84
N ILE A 188 6.21 -12.05 -1.03
CA ILE A 188 6.61 -10.76 -1.59
C ILE A 188 6.25 -9.65 -0.58
N GLY A 189 7.27 -9.12 0.09
CA GLY A 189 7.06 -8.08 1.10
C GLY A 189 8.33 -7.68 1.82
N THR A 190 8.27 -6.50 2.45
CA THR A 190 9.34 -5.99 3.29
C THR A 190 9.50 -6.86 4.55
N TYR A 191 10.74 -6.98 5.02
CA TYR A 191 11.04 -7.66 6.27
C TYR A 191 10.25 -7.06 7.45
N GLY A 192 9.74 -7.95 8.28
CA GLY A 192 9.21 -7.68 9.59
C GLY A 192 9.43 -8.90 10.49
N GLN A 193 9.50 -8.69 11.81
CA GLN A 193 9.72 -9.79 12.74
C GLN A 193 8.59 -10.82 12.71
N ALA A 194 7.34 -10.36 12.61
CA ALA A 194 6.19 -11.24 12.48
C ALA A 194 6.25 -12.06 11.19
N GLN A 195 6.60 -11.43 10.05
CA GLN A 195 6.75 -12.11 8.77
C GLN A 195 7.85 -13.17 8.83
N ALA A 196 9.01 -12.83 9.40
CA ALA A 196 10.12 -13.77 9.57
C ALA A 196 9.73 -14.96 10.47
N TYR A 197 9.02 -14.69 11.57
CA TYR A 197 8.51 -15.72 12.48
C TYR A 197 7.61 -16.74 11.77
N TRP A 198 6.66 -16.24 10.95
CA TRP A 198 5.72 -17.10 10.21
C TRP A 198 6.41 -17.86 9.10
N LEU A 199 7.22 -17.18 8.26
CA LEU A 199 7.93 -17.80 7.14
C LEU A 199 8.95 -18.86 7.61
N GLY A 200 9.58 -18.66 8.76
CA GLY A 200 10.47 -19.64 9.38
C GLY A 200 9.77 -20.94 9.82
N ARG A 201 8.43 -20.96 9.83
CA ARG A 201 7.60 -22.12 10.18
C ARG A 201 6.87 -22.74 8.99
N ILE A 202 7.09 -22.21 7.80
CA ILE A 202 6.61 -22.86 6.57
C ILE A 202 7.46 -24.11 6.32
N ASN A 203 6.83 -25.26 6.45
CA ASN A 203 7.46 -26.57 6.31
C ASN A 203 7.56 -26.98 4.84
N HIS A 204 8.20 -26.15 4.00
CA HIS A 204 8.34 -26.45 2.58
C HIS A 204 9.66 -25.94 1.99
N PHE A 205 10.41 -26.79 1.31
CA PHE A 205 11.72 -26.46 0.72
C PHE A 205 11.66 -25.51 -0.48
N GLY A 206 10.49 -25.29 -1.08
CA GLY A 206 10.32 -24.46 -2.26
C GLY A 206 9.96 -23.00 -1.97
N LEU A 207 10.25 -22.47 -0.79
CA LEU A 207 10.02 -21.07 -0.44
C LEU A 207 11.06 -20.16 -1.10
N LYS A 208 10.61 -19.04 -1.71
CA LYS A 208 11.43 -17.90 -2.11
C LYS A 208 10.86 -16.63 -1.54
N ILE A 209 11.72 -15.74 -1.03
CA ILE A 209 11.36 -14.47 -0.41
C ILE A 209 11.85 -13.32 -1.30
N TRP A 210 10.95 -12.38 -1.60
CA TRP A 210 11.20 -11.19 -2.41
C TRP A 210 10.87 -9.93 -1.64
N GLY A 211 11.73 -8.93 -1.71
CA GLY A 211 11.49 -7.65 -1.03
C GLY A 211 12.69 -7.13 -0.27
N ASN A 212 12.49 -5.97 0.36
CA ASN A 212 13.54 -5.21 1.02
C ASN A 212 13.61 -5.50 2.53
N GLY A 213 14.74 -5.16 3.14
CA GLY A 213 14.92 -5.20 4.60
C GLY A 213 15.30 -6.57 5.16
N TRP A 214 15.35 -7.62 4.34
CA TRP A 214 15.68 -8.99 4.76
C TRP A 214 17.19 -9.18 5.07
N GLU A 215 18.03 -8.21 4.76
CA GLU A 215 19.44 -8.16 5.20
C GLU A 215 19.59 -8.08 6.72
N LYS A 216 18.50 -7.76 7.45
CA LYS A 216 18.46 -7.71 8.92
C LYS A 216 18.42 -9.09 9.57
N ILE A 217 18.10 -10.14 8.82
CA ILE A 217 18.16 -11.52 9.30
C ILE A 217 19.61 -11.97 9.40
N SER A 218 19.90 -12.79 10.42
CA SER A 218 21.20 -13.44 10.56
C SER A 218 21.55 -14.22 9.29
N LYS A 219 22.80 -14.15 8.84
CA LYS A 219 23.29 -14.93 7.69
C LYS A 219 23.16 -16.44 7.89
N ASN A 220 23.11 -16.90 9.13
CA ASN A 220 22.93 -18.30 9.49
C ASN A 220 21.47 -18.75 9.51
N ASP A 221 20.52 -17.81 9.40
CA ASP A 221 19.10 -18.13 9.33
C ASP A 221 18.76 -18.74 7.96
N ASN A 222 17.92 -19.76 7.96
CA ASN A 222 17.51 -20.44 6.72
C ASN A 222 16.76 -19.50 5.76
N LEU A 223 16.04 -18.50 6.27
CA LEU A 223 15.35 -17.51 5.44
C LEU A 223 16.33 -16.61 4.66
N SER A 224 17.57 -16.42 5.15
CA SER A 224 18.59 -15.67 4.44
C SER A 224 19.04 -16.36 3.14
N LYS A 225 18.92 -17.70 3.08
CA LYS A 225 19.31 -18.52 1.92
C LYS A 225 18.26 -18.50 0.80
N VAL A 226 16.99 -18.23 1.16
CA VAL A 226 15.86 -18.20 0.21
C VAL A 226 15.43 -16.78 -0.16
N TRP A 227 16.12 -15.77 0.38
CA TRP A 227 15.92 -14.38 0.03
C TRP A 227 16.58 -14.02 -1.30
N MET A 228 15.78 -13.54 -2.26
CA MET A 228 16.16 -13.28 -3.66
C MET A 228 16.69 -11.85 -3.90
N ARG A 229 17.25 -11.22 -2.90
CA ARG A 229 18.08 -9.98 -2.88
C ARG A 229 17.81 -8.98 -4.02
N GLY A 230 16.93 -7.99 -3.78
CA GLY A 230 16.71 -6.86 -4.70
C GLY A 230 15.97 -7.19 -6.00
N HIS A 231 15.54 -8.43 -6.20
CA HIS A 231 14.76 -8.84 -7.36
C HIS A 231 13.27 -8.98 -7.01
N GLY A 232 12.42 -8.95 -8.05
CA GLY A 232 10.98 -9.20 -7.90
C GLY A 232 10.23 -8.15 -7.09
N ILE A 233 10.68 -6.88 -7.12
CA ILE A 233 10.07 -5.73 -6.46
C ILE A 233 9.65 -4.65 -7.47
N GLY A 234 8.83 -3.70 -7.05
CA GLY A 234 8.35 -2.62 -7.91
C GLY A 234 7.64 -3.15 -9.16
N SER A 235 8.04 -2.71 -10.32
CA SER A 235 7.44 -3.13 -11.60
C SER A 235 7.73 -4.59 -12.00
N GLU A 236 8.60 -5.29 -11.27
CA GLU A 236 8.91 -6.71 -11.50
C GLU A 236 8.17 -7.66 -10.55
N MET A 237 7.46 -7.13 -9.55
CA MET A 237 6.80 -7.91 -8.50
C MET A 237 5.83 -8.97 -9.05
N TRP A 238 5.19 -8.72 -10.17
CA TRP A 238 4.29 -9.66 -10.81
C TRP A 238 4.99 -10.94 -11.28
N LYS A 239 6.31 -10.89 -11.58
CA LYS A 239 7.06 -12.06 -12.08
C LYS A 239 7.09 -13.22 -11.07
N PRO A 240 7.56 -13.03 -9.81
CA PRO A 240 7.51 -14.10 -8.82
C PRO A 240 6.07 -14.48 -8.43
N ILE A 241 5.12 -13.56 -8.44
CA ILE A 241 3.71 -13.87 -8.18
C ILE A 241 3.17 -14.80 -9.25
N TYR A 242 3.34 -14.45 -10.52
CA TYR A 242 2.87 -15.24 -11.65
C TYR A 242 3.51 -16.64 -11.69
N SER A 243 4.84 -16.71 -11.46
CA SER A 243 5.64 -17.91 -11.64
C SER A 243 5.58 -18.89 -10.47
N SER A 244 4.96 -18.52 -9.36
CA SER A 244 4.85 -19.40 -8.18
C SER A 244 3.54 -20.16 -8.14
N SER A 245 3.56 -21.36 -7.54
CA SER A 245 2.32 -22.13 -7.34
C SER A 245 1.41 -21.42 -6.34
N ILE A 246 1.95 -21.04 -5.17
CA ILE A 246 1.26 -20.36 -4.08
C ILE A 246 2.02 -19.09 -3.71
N VAL A 247 1.30 -17.99 -3.48
CA VAL A 247 1.84 -16.75 -2.92
C VAL A 247 1.35 -16.61 -1.49
N PHE A 248 2.26 -16.78 -0.54
CA PHE A 248 1.97 -16.60 0.86
C PHE A 248 1.85 -15.10 1.17
N ASN A 249 0.71 -14.69 1.70
CA ASN A 249 0.44 -13.32 2.09
C ASN A 249 0.08 -13.27 3.57
N MET A 250 0.28 -12.09 4.16
CA MET A 250 -0.11 -11.85 5.53
C MET A 250 -0.55 -10.39 5.69
N CYS A 251 -1.82 -10.16 5.98
CA CYS A 251 -2.27 -8.90 6.53
C CYS A 251 -1.65 -8.75 7.92
N ARG A 252 -1.11 -7.56 8.20
CA ARG A 252 -0.36 -7.32 9.44
C ARG A 252 -1.29 -7.32 10.64
N VAL A 253 -1.29 -8.43 11.37
CA VAL A 253 -2.09 -8.60 12.58
C VAL A 253 -1.72 -7.57 13.64
N GLU A 254 -0.42 -7.26 13.75
CA GLU A 254 0.10 -6.21 14.64
C GLU A 254 -0.42 -4.80 14.30
N HIS A 255 -0.93 -4.61 13.08
CA HIS A 255 -1.58 -3.37 12.65
C HIS A 255 -3.11 -3.47 12.64
N MET A 256 -3.66 -4.61 13.04
CA MET A 256 -5.09 -4.92 12.91
C MET A 256 -5.60 -4.66 11.48
N ALA A 257 -4.75 -4.88 10.48
CA ALA A 257 -5.08 -4.64 9.09
C ALA A 257 -5.94 -5.80 8.56
N GLU A 258 -7.07 -5.48 7.95
CA GLU A 258 -7.93 -6.45 7.28
C GLU A 258 -7.64 -6.58 5.79
N LEU A 259 -6.93 -5.60 5.22
CA LEU A 259 -6.50 -5.59 3.83
C LEU A 259 -5.02 -5.25 3.72
N SER A 260 -4.39 -5.74 2.68
CA SER A 260 -3.08 -5.29 2.22
C SER A 260 -3.15 -4.95 0.73
N MET A 261 -2.17 -4.22 0.21
CA MET A 261 -2.07 -4.02 -1.24
C MET A 261 -1.97 -5.37 -1.97
N LYS A 262 -1.29 -6.34 -1.38
CA LYS A 262 -1.12 -7.70 -1.91
C LYS A 262 -2.43 -8.45 -2.10
N THR A 263 -3.47 -8.11 -1.33
CA THR A 263 -4.81 -8.68 -1.49
C THR A 263 -5.34 -8.51 -2.93
N PHE A 264 -4.99 -7.40 -3.59
CA PHE A 264 -5.41 -7.12 -4.97
C PHE A 264 -4.29 -7.37 -6.00
N GLU A 265 -3.04 -7.15 -5.61
CA GLU A 265 -1.88 -7.30 -6.51
C GLU A 265 -1.61 -8.77 -6.86
N ILE A 266 -1.78 -9.69 -5.91
CA ILE A 266 -1.57 -11.13 -6.14
C ILE A 266 -2.56 -11.68 -7.17
N PRO A 267 -3.88 -11.50 -7.03
CA PRO A 267 -4.83 -11.92 -8.04
C PRO A 267 -4.61 -11.26 -9.40
N ALA A 268 -4.28 -9.96 -9.42
CA ALA A 268 -4.03 -9.23 -10.66
C ALA A 268 -2.83 -9.76 -11.45
N ALA A 269 -1.80 -10.21 -10.74
CA ALA A 269 -0.64 -10.86 -11.35
C ALA A 269 -0.86 -12.35 -11.70
N GLY A 270 -2.04 -12.90 -11.46
CA GLY A 270 -2.35 -14.30 -11.72
C GLY A 270 -1.80 -15.26 -10.66
N GLY A 271 -1.52 -14.79 -9.43
CA GLY A 271 -1.09 -15.60 -8.31
C GLY A 271 -2.24 -16.26 -7.56
N LEU A 272 -1.98 -17.41 -6.92
CA LEU A 272 -2.85 -17.98 -5.91
C LEU A 272 -2.49 -17.41 -4.55
N MET A 273 -3.37 -16.58 -3.98
CA MET A 273 -3.18 -16.01 -2.65
C MET A 273 -3.53 -17.02 -1.55
N LEU A 274 -2.57 -17.31 -0.67
CA LEU A 274 -2.78 -17.97 0.62
C LEU A 274 -2.48 -16.94 1.71
N SER A 275 -3.50 -16.48 2.44
CA SER A 275 -3.41 -15.38 3.41
C SER A 275 -4.05 -15.76 4.75
N ASN A 276 -3.65 -15.08 5.83
CA ASN A 276 -4.44 -15.14 7.06
C ASN A 276 -5.87 -14.66 6.80
N PHE A 277 -6.84 -15.33 7.41
CA PHE A 277 -8.25 -14.99 7.25
C PHE A 277 -8.54 -13.59 7.80
N THR A 278 -9.25 -12.79 7.03
CA THR A 278 -9.98 -11.60 7.50
C THR A 278 -11.34 -11.55 6.80
N GLU A 279 -12.35 -11.06 7.50
CA GLU A 279 -13.70 -10.90 6.94
C GLU A 279 -13.66 -10.04 5.67
N THR A 280 -12.92 -8.95 5.69
CA THR A 280 -12.84 -8.02 4.57
C THR A 280 -12.16 -8.64 3.36
N GLN A 281 -11.07 -9.42 3.53
CA GLN A 281 -10.48 -10.16 2.40
C GLN A 281 -11.48 -11.15 1.80
N ASN A 282 -12.21 -11.89 2.65
CA ASN A 282 -13.18 -12.89 2.19
C ASN A 282 -14.40 -12.27 1.49
N ILE A 283 -14.72 -11.00 1.76
CA ILE A 283 -15.73 -10.25 0.99
C ILE A 283 -15.26 -10.03 -0.45
N PHE A 284 -13.99 -9.65 -0.65
CA PHE A 284 -13.43 -9.38 -1.98
C PHE A 284 -13.10 -10.66 -2.76
N PHE A 285 -12.55 -11.66 -2.07
CA PHE A 285 -12.10 -12.93 -2.67
C PHE A 285 -12.56 -14.10 -1.79
N LYS A 286 -13.55 -14.84 -2.25
CA LYS A 286 -14.17 -15.95 -1.50
C LYS A 286 -13.19 -17.09 -1.26
N ASN A 287 -13.15 -17.56 -0.01
CA ASN A 287 -12.31 -18.69 0.40
C ASN A 287 -12.60 -19.95 -0.41
N GLY A 288 -11.54 -20.63 -0.87
CA GLY A 288 -11.62 -21.85 -1.69
C GLY A 288 -12.06 -21.62 -3.14
N ILE A 289 -12.46 -20.39 -3.52
CA ILE A 289 -12.96 -20.04 -4.86
C ILE A 289 -12.03 -19.06 -5.59
N GLU A 290 -11.58 -17.98 -4.91
CA GLU A 290 -10.78 -16.89 -5.46
C GLU A 290 -9.51 -16.63 -4.65
N ALA A 291 -9.47 -17.13 -3.40
CA ALA A 291 -8.31 -17.09 -2.52
C ALA A 291 -8.38 -18.27 -1.55
N ILE A 292 -7.32 -18.47 -0.78
CA ILE A 292 -7.26 -19.46 0.29
C ILE A 292 -6.84 -18.75 1.57
N TYR A 293 -7.51 -19.06 2.67
CA TYR A 293 -7.23 -18.46 3.96
C TYR A 293 -6.88 -19.48 5.01
N TYR A 294 -5.97 -19.09 5.91
CA TYR A 294 -5.57 -19.85 7.09
C TYR A 294 -5.79 -19.03 8.37
N ASN A 295 -6.00 -19.70 9.48
CA ASN A 295 -6.17 -19.09 10.80
C ASN A 295 -4.89 -19.23 11.66
N ASN A 296 -4.08 -20.25 11.40
CA ASN A 296 -2.84 -20.53 12.12
C ASN A 296 -1.80 -21.17 11.19
N ILE A 297 -0.58 -21.39 11.70
CA ILE A 297 0.54 -21.87 10.89
C ILE A 297 0.40 -23.35 10.51
N GLU A 298 -0.21 -24.15 11.38
CA GLU A 298 -0.46 -25.56 11.12
C GLU A 298 -1.42 -25.71 9.93
N GLU A 299 -2.55 -25.01 9.97
CA GLU A 299 -3.51 -24.96 8.85
C GLU A 299 -2.86 -24.43 7.55
N ALA A 300 -2.00 -23.41 7.67
CA ALA A 300 -1.27 -22.90 6.49
C ALA A 300 -0.41 -23.99 5.85
N ASN A 301 0.32 -24.79 6.65
CA ASN A 301 1.16 -25.87 6.15
C ASN A 301 0.33 -27.02 5.54
N ASP A 302 -0.82 -27.35 6.14
CA ASP A 302 -1.75 -28.36 5.60
C ASP A 302 -2.34 -27.90 4.26
N LEU A 303 -2.78 -26.67 4.16
CA LEU A 303 -3.28 -26.07 2.92
C LEU A 303 -2.21 -26.03 1.83
N ILE A 304 -0.98 -25.62 2.16
CA ILE A 304 0.16 -25.67 1.23
C ILE A 304 0.34 -27.10 0.69
N SER A 305 0.40 -28.06 1.60
CA SER A 305 0.62 -29.48 1.26
C SER A 305 -0.51 -30.04 0.39
N PHE A 306 -1.74 -29.65 0.67
CA PHE A 306 -2.93 -30.04 -0.09
C PHE A 306 -2.91 -29.44 -1.51
N TYR A 307 -2.76 -28.12 -1.60
CA TYR A 307 -2.86 -27.45 -2.90
C TYR A 307 -1.69 -27.76 -3.81
N LEU A 308 -0.47 -27.92 -3.32
CA LEU A 308 0.68 -28.32 -4.15
C LEU A 308 0.52 -29.70 -4.80
N LYS A 309 -0.34 -30.57 -4.25
CA LYS A 309 -0.71 -31.87 -4.86
C LYS A 309 -1.90 -31.73 -5.84
N ASN A 310 -2.54 -30.57 -5.92
CA ASN A 310 -3.79 -30.36 -6.66
C ASN A 310 -3.67 -29.17 -7.64
N GLU A 311 -2.78 -29.28 -8.63
CA GLU A 311 -2.49 -28.20 -9.60
C GLU A 311 -3.73 -27.69 -10.34
N SER A 312 -4.70 -28.57 -10.64
CA SER A 312 -5.95 -28.20 -11.30
C SER A 312 -6.78 -27.22 -10.46
N LEU A 313 -6.80 -27.41 -9.12
CA LEU A 313 -7.47 -26.50 -8.20
C LEU A 313 -6.73 -25.16 -8.13
N ILE A 314 -5.39 -25.17 -8.06
CA ILE A 314 -4.58 -23.93 -8.12
C ILE A 314 -4.96 -23.14 -9.38
N LYS A 315 -4.95 -23.78 -10.55
CA LYS A 315 -5.27 -23.12 -11.81
C LYS A 315 -6.68 -22.53 -11.81
N LYS A 316 -7.67 -23.28 -11.31
CA LYS A 316 -9.07 -22.82 -11.23
C LYS A 316 -9.21 -21.60 -10.34
N ILE A 317 -8.61 -21.62 -9.13
CA ILE A 317 -8.70 -20.51 -8.18
C ILE A 317 -8.00 -19.27 -8.73
N LYS A 318 -6.79 -19.42 -9.32
CA LYS A 318 -6.07 -18.32 -10.00
C LYS A 318 -6.95 -17.66 -11.07
N GLN A 319 -7.63 -18.44 -11.90
CA GLN A 319 -8.51 -17.92 -12.95
C GLN A 319 -9.72 -17.16 -12.38
N ASN A 320 -10.34 -17.67 -11.31
CA ASN A 320 -11.46 -17.01 -10.66
C ASN A 320 -10.99 -15.69 -10.01
N ALA A 321 -9.88 -15.70 -9.30
CA ALA A 321 -9.28 -14.52 -8.67
C ALA A 321 -8.94 -13.42 -9.69
N MET A 322 -8.36 -13.80 -10.84
CA MET A 322 -8.08 -12.86 -11.94
C MET A 322 -9.35 -12.21 -12.50
N LYS A 323 -10.45 -12.95 -12.60
CA LYS A 323 -11.74 -12.38 -13.02
C LYS A 323 -12.32 -11.44 -11.97
N ALA A 324 -12.29 -11.86 -10.70
CA ALA A 324 -12.85 -11.07 -9.60
C ALA A 324 -12.10 -9.73 -9.41
N VAL A 325 -10.78 -9.71 -9.57
CA VAL A 325 -9.97 -8.52 -9.33
C VAL A 325 -10.13 -7.42 -10.39
N THR A 326 -10.63 -7.72 -11.58
CA THR A 326 -10.65 -6.76 -12.72
C THR A 326 -11.35 -5.44 -12.40
N ARG A 327 -12.39 -5.45 -11.56
CA ARG A 327 -13.14 -4.27 -11.14
C ARG A 327 -12.44 -3.43 -10.05
N HIS A 328 -11.39 -3.98 -9.42
CA HIS A 328 -10.72 -3.38 -8.27
C HIS A 328 -9.40 -2.70 -8.68
N THR A 329 -9.49 -1.67 -9.53
CA THR A 329 -8.35 -0.89 -10.01
C THR A 329 -8.20 0.43 -9.26
N TYR A 330 -6.98 1.03 -9.25
CA TYR A 330 -6.81 2.39 -8.75
C TYR A 330 -7.60 3.42 -9.58
N THR A 331 -7.83 3.15 -10.86
CA THR A 331 -8.74 3.97 -11.69
C THR A 331 -10.16 3.97 -11.11
N SER A 332 -10.70 2.82 -10.72
CA SER A 332 -12.02 2.77 -10.09
C SER A 332 -12.04 3.46 -8.71
N ARG A 333 -10.94 3.40 -7.94
CA ARG A 333 -10.83 4.13 -6.67
C ARG A 333 -10.77 5.65 -6.88
N ALA A 334 -9.98 6.11 -7.86
CA ALA A 334 -9.92 7.53 -8.22
C ALA A 334 -11.29 8.06 -8.69
N GLN A 335 -12.04 7.26 -9.45
CA GLN A 335 -13.41 7.59 -9.86
C GLN A 335 -14.33 7.77 -8.66
N SER A 336 -14.23 6.89 -7.65
CA SER A 336 -15.00 7.01 -6.41
C SER A 336 -14.62 8.24 -5.59
N VAL A 337 -13.33 8.60 -5.56
CA VAL A 337 -12.88 9.86 -4.94
C VAL A 337 -13.49 11.07 -5.65
N ILE A 338 -13.45 11.12 -6.98
CA ILE A 338 -14.05 12.21 -7.75
C ILE A 338 -15.58 12.28 -7.54
N LYS A 339 -16.25 11.13 -7.54
CA LYS A 339 -17.68 11.07 -7.25
C LYS A 339 -17.98 11.64 -5.86
N TYR A 340 -17.19 11.24 -4.84
CA TYR A 340 -17.36 11.77 -3.49
C TYR A 340 -17.16 13.29 -3.45
N VAL A 341 -16.12 13.82 -4.07
CA VAL A 341 -15.83 15.26 -4.11
C VAL A 341 -17.00 16.03 -4.75
N ASN A 342 -17.63 15.48 -5.78
CA ASN A 342 -18.73 16.12 -6.50
C ASN A 342 -20.08 15.97 -5.80
N THR A 343 -20.34 14.89 -5.07
CA THR A 343 -21.68 14.50 -4.61
C THR A 343 -21.79 14.22 -3.11
N GLY A 344 -20.68 14.14 -2.39
CA GLY A 344 -20.62 13.70 -0.99
C GLY A 344 -20.95 12.21 -0.79
N LYS A 345 -20.97 11.38 -1.86
CA LYS A 345 -21.34 9.96 -1.76
C LYS A 345 -20.24 9.05 -2.31
N MET A 346 -19.86 8.05 -1.53
CA MET A 346 -18.94 6.98 -1.96
C MET A 346 -19.64 5.88 -2.74
N ASP A 347 -18.85 5.13 -3.53
CA ASP A 347 -19.30 3.88 -4.10
C ASP A 347 -19.28 2.75 -3.07
N VAL A 348 -20.10 1.74 -3.31
CA VAL A 348 -20.02 0.46 -2.59
C VAL A 348 -19.01 -0.42 -3.34
N PHE A 349 -17.98 -0.91 -2.66
CA PHE A 349 -16.89 -1.69 -3.29
C PHE A 349 -17.11 -3.20 -3.22
N ILE A 350 -18.26 -3.65 -2.73
CA ILE A 350 -18.61 -5.06 -2.50
C ILE A 350 -19.54 -5.54 -3.61
#